data_196d1c2f5c34b74ca34df2279bcba3cf
#
_entry.id   196d1c2f5c34b74ca34df2279bcba3cf
#
_cell.length_a   1.000
_cell.length_b   1.000
_cell.length_c   1.000
_cell.angle_alpha   90.00
_cell.angle_beta   90.00
_cell.angle_gamma   90.00
#
_symmetry.space_group_name_H-M   'P 1'
#
loop_
_entity.id
_entity.type
_entity.pdbx_description
1 polymer ?
#
loop_
_entity_poly.entity_id
_entity_poly.type
_entity_poly.pdbx_seq_one_letter_code
_entity_poly.pdbx_strand_id
1 'polypeptide(L)'
;MGKNMLFPDYIFESSWEVCNKVGGIYTVLSTRAKTLQDKMRDHIIFIGPDCWHEKENPYFIVDKKLHGKNVLGSWMKHAEENEGLKIKVGRWDIPGQPIAILVDFVPYYEHKDEIYGRMWELYQVDSLHAYGDYDEASMFSYAAALVVESYYRFFIAPENQGELSLFGGQVDSISNKKVVYHANEWMTGLGLLYLQHEVPEIATLFTTHATSIGRSIAGNNKPLYDYLFAYNGDQMAGELNMQSKHSIEKQTAKYVDCFTTVSEITATECKELLDKPVDVVLPNGFENNFVPKGATFTKKRRAARRRLLDVANALMGTQLDDDTLIVSTSGRYEFRNKGIDVYIEALNRLLRDSNLKKNVVAFIEVPGWVGDPRKDLTERLEQNKSFDTPLEVPMITHWLHNMSHDNVLGMLKYYNMWNQKEDKVKLIFLPCYLTGNDGVINMTYYDLVLGNDLCVYPSYYEPWGYTPLEAIAFKVPCITTDLAGFGLWANSVKGAYSELTDGVKVIHRTDYNYSEVADAIKDTIAVFSVMSDEDVKKCRQNAEKLSKKALWSEFIKYYEEAYDIALRKCAERNAQEKKS
;
A
#
# COMPACT_ATOMS: atom_id res chain seq x y z
N MET A 1 22.20 19.45 24.07
CA MET A 1 22.38 18.04 24.46
C MET A 1 21.25 17.26 23.83
N GLY A 2 21.53 16.43 22.82
CA GLY A 2 20.51 15.61 22.17
C GLY A 2 19.93 14.64 23.22
N LYS A 3 18.59 14.66 23.41
CA LYS A 3 17.93 13.64 24.20
C LYS A 3 18.25 12.29 23.55
N ASN A 4 18.75 11.32 24.30
CA ASN A 4 18.92 9.96 23.79
C ASN A 4 17.56 9.45 23.33
N MET A 5 17.48 9.00 22.08
CA MET A 5 16.26 8.42 21.50
C MET A 5 15.93 7.13 22.24
N LEU A 6 14.68 6.99 22.70
CA LEU A 6 14.19 5.77 23.31
C LEU A 6 13.85 4.76 22.22
N PHE A 7 14.13 3.49 22.48
CA PHE A 7 13.78 2.40 21.58
C PHE A 7 13.05 1.30 22.36
N PRO A 8 11.98 0.68 21.80
CA PRO A 8 11.24 -0.35 22.51
C PRO A 8 12.04 -1.65 22.68
N ASP A 9 11.80 -2.34 23.78
CA ASP A 9 12.29 -3.70 24.02
C ASP A 9 11.41 -4.73 23.30
N TYR A 10 10.11 -4.45 23.16
CA TYR A 10 9.12 -5.25 22.43
C TYR A 10 8.25 -4.37 21.56
N ILE A 11 7.94 -4.86 20.35
CA ILE A 11 6.93 -4.29 19.47
C ILE A 11 5.89 -5.38 19.14
N PHE A 12 4.62 -5.08 19.40
CA PHE A 12 3.50 -5.83 18.86
C PHE A 12 2.88 -5.01 17.75
N GLU A 13 2.74 -5.58 16.57
CA GLU A 13 2.16 -4.88 15.45
C GLU A 13 0.98 -5.65 14.88
N SER A 14 -0.20 -5.03 14.86
CA SER A 14 -1.42 -5.64 14.35
C SER A 14 -1.87 -5.01 13.03
N SER A 15 -2.34 -5.86 12.16
CA SER A 15 -2.99 -5.48 10.90
C SER A 15 -3.87 -6.61 10.39
N TRP A 16 -4.97 -6.25 9.73
CA TRP A 16 -5.78 -7.22 8.98
C TRP A 16 -4.98 -7.98 7.93
N GLU A 17 -3.88 -7.39 7.45
CA GLU A 17 -3.05 -7.94 6.39
C GLU A 17 -1.84 -8.76 6.88
N VAL A 18 -1.69 -9.03 8.16
CA VAL A 18 -0.67 -9.96 8.67
C VAL A 18 -1.06 -11.40 8.32
N CYS A 19 -0.20 -12.09 7.58
CA CYS A 19 -0.47 -13.42 7.01
C CYS A 19 -1.78 -13.49 6.19
N ASN A 20 -2.22 -12.37 5.67
CA ASN A 20 -3.45 -12.23 4.92
C ASN A 20 -3.26 -11.17 3.82
N LYS A 21 -2.93 -11.60 2.60
CA LYS A 21 -2.58 -10.68 1.51
C LYS A 21 -3.83 -10.13 0.82
N VAL A 22 -4.19 -8.89 1.16
CA VAL A 22 -5.35 -8.19 0.61
C VAL A 22 -4.95 -6.97 -0.22
N GLY A 23 -4.03 -6.13 0.29
CA GLY A 23 -3.72 -4.86 -0.34
C GLY A 23 -2.29 -4.35 -0.11
N GLY A 24 -2.14 -3.03 -0.15
CA GLY A 24 -0.84 -2.35 -0.06
C GLY A 24 -0.20 -2.38 1.33
N ILE A 25 -1.01 -2.53 2.39
CA ILE A 25 -0.50 -2.62 3.76
C ILE A 25 0.32 -3.89 3.94
N TYR A 26 -0.11 -5.01 3.32
CA TYR A 26 0.70 -6.23 3.26
C TYR A 26 2.12 -5.94 2.76
N THR A 27 2.25 -5.16 1.68
CA THR A 27 3.55 -4.80 1.11
C THR A 27 4.38 -3.97 2.08
N VAL A 28 3.77 -2.99 2.74
CA VAL A 28 4.46 -2.16 3.76
C VAL A 28 5.03 -3.04 4.87
N LEU A 29 4.18 -3.85 5.49
CA LEU A 29 4.56 -4.65 6.65
C LEU A 29 5.54 -5.76 6.28
N SER A 30 5.25 -6.54 5.23
CA SER A 30 6.05 -7.69 4.84
C SER A 30 7.45 -7.32 4.35
N THR A 31 7.61 -6.18 3.69
CA THR A 31 8.92 -5.73 3.20
C THR A 31 9.74 -5.02 4.29
N ARG A 32 9.08 -4.38 5.28
CA ARG A 32 9.75 -3.76 6.42
C ARG A 32 10.14 -4.76 7.50
N ALA A 33 9.41 -5.85 7.63
CA ALA A 33 9.55 -6.81 8.72
C ALA A 33 10.98 -7.30 8.91
N LYS A 34 11.70 -7.58 7.82
CA LYS A 34 13.10 -8.03 7.91
C LYS A 34 14.00 -7.00 8.61
N THR A 35 13.85 -5.72 8.30
CA THR A 35 14.65 -4.65 8.92
C THR A 35 14.44 -4.58 10.44
N LEU A 36 13.20 -4.76 10.90
CA LEU A 36 12.87 -4.81 12.32
C LEU A 36 13.33 -6.12 12.97
N GLN A 37 13.14 -7.26 12.29
CA GLN A 37 13.57 -8.57 12.78
C GLN A 37 15.08 -8.65 12.96
N ASP A 38 15.85 -8.11 12.02
CA ASP A 38 17.31 -8.07 12.10
C ASP A 38 17.79 -7.25 13.33
N LYS A 39 17.04 -6.21 13.72
CA LYS A 39 17.35 -5.35 14.85
C LYS A 39 16.83 -5.89 16.19
N MET A 40 15.62 -6.40 16.22
CA MET A 40 14.91 -6.78 17.44
C MET A 40 14.79 -8.30 17.64
N ARG A 41 15.07 -9.07 16.60
CA ARG A 41 14.85 -10.52 16.57
C ARG A 41 13.38 -10.85 16.94
N ASP A 42 13.16 -11.86 17.74
CA ASP A 42 11.83 -12.33 18.12
C ASP A 42 11.11 -11.43 19.16
N HIS A 43 11.59 -10.18 19.34
CA HIS A 43 10.88 -9.15 20.11
C HIS A 43 9.99 -8.24 19.24
N ILE A 44 9.95 -8.46 17.92
CA ILE A 44 8.92 -7.95 17.03
C ILE A 44 7.92 -9.07 16.73
N ILE A 45 6.65 -8.87 17.09
CA ILE A 45 5.59 -9.86 16.99
C ILE A 45 4.44 -9.26 16.19
N PHE A 46 4.08 -9.92 15.11
CA PHE A 46 2.96 -9.51 14.27
C PHE A 46 1.70 -10.27 14.66
N ILE A 47 0.55 -9.59 14.67
CA ILE A 47 -0.74 -10.19 15.01
C ILE A 47 -1.70 -9.99 13.84
N GLY A 48 -2.26 -11.08 13.36
CA GLY A 48 -3.20 -11.12 12.25
C GLY A 48 -4.45 -11.93 12.56
N PRO A 49 -5.49 -11.81 11.70
CA PRO A 49 -6.71 -12.61 11.83
C PRO A 49 -6.47 -14.06 11.38
N ASP A 50 -7.08 -15.02 12.07
CA ASP A 50 -7.15 -16.39 11.56
C ASP A 50 -8.33 -16.52 10.58
N CYS A 51 -8.18 -16.01 9.38
CA CYS A 51 -9.18 -16.12 8.30
C CYS A 51 -9.18 -17.49 7.61
N TRP A 52 -8.18 -18.34 7.88
CA TRP A 52 -8.00 -19.62 7.21
C TRP A 52 -8.58 -20.80 8.00
N HIS A 53 -8.86 -20.59 9.29
CA HIS A 53 -9.43 -21.57 10.21
C HIS A 53 -8.74 -22.95 10.11
N GLU A 54 -9.42 -23.96 9.57
CA GLU A 54 -8.90 -25.32 9.41
C GLU A 54 -8.07 -25.53 8.11
N LYS A 55 -8.04 -24.52 7.22
CA LYS A 55 -7.26 -24.59 5.99
C LYS A 55 -5.81 -24.16 6.24
N GLU A 56 -4.88 -24.68 5.44
CA GLU A 56 -3.49 -24.27 5.46
C GLU A 56 -3.37 -22.81 4.96
N ASN A 57 -2.77 -21.94 5.78
CA ASN A 57 -2.51 -20.56 5.42
C ASN A 57 -1.18 -20.49 4.64
N PRO A 58 -1.18 -20.08 3.35
CA PRO A 58 0.03 -20.06 2.52
C PRO A 58 1.07 -19.01 2.95
N TYR A 59 0.71 -18.12 3.86
CA TYR A 59 1.58 -17.05 4.36
C TYR A 59 2.11 -17.31 5.77
N PHE A 60 1.79 -18.47 6.37
CA PHE A 60 2.10 -18.78 7.77
C PHE A 60 2.83 -20.12 7.90
N ILE A 61 3.93 -20.12 8.63
CA ILE A 61 4.75 -21.31 8.90
C ILE A 61 4.59 -21.69 10.36
N VAL A 62 4.19 -22.94 10.62
CA VAL A 62 4.19 -23.49 11.98
C VAL A 62 5.64 -23.75 12.41
N ASP A 63 6.12 -23.01 13.41
CA ASP A 63 7.45 -23.21 14.00
C ASP A 63 7.34 -23.94 15.35
N LYS A 64 7.52 -25.25 15.33
CA LYS A 64 7.46 -26.09 16.53
C LYS A 64 8.47 -25.71 17.62
N LYS A 65 9.55 -24.99 17.29
CA LYS A 65 10.53 -24.51 18.27
C LYS A 65 9.92 -23.46 19.19
N LEU A 66 9.02 -22.62 18.66
CA LEU A 66 8.29 -21.63 19.45
C LEU A 66 7.31 -22.29 20.45
N HIS A 67 6.82 -23.49 20.16
CA HIS A 67 5.89 -24.22 21.02
C HIS A 67 6.57 -24.93 22.20
N GLY A 68 7.89 -24.81 22.35
CA GLY A 68 8.63 -25.35 23.48
C GLY A 68 8.17 -24.72 24.81
N LYS A 69 8.09 -25.53 25.86
CA LYS A 69 7.65 -25.10 27.20
C LYS A 69 8.42 -23.87 27.72
N ASN A 70 9.71 -23.79 27.41
CA ASN A 70 10.58 -22.69 27.86
C ASN A 70 10.65 -21.53 26.85
N VAL A 71 9.81 -21.53 25.81
CA VAL A 71 9.70 -20.45 24.82
C VAL A 71 8.30 -19.85 24.94
N LEU A 72 7.37 -20.20 24.09
CA LEU A 72 6.00 -19.68 24.11
C LEU A 72 4.94 -20.71 24.53
N GLY A 73 5.30 -22.00 24.62
CA GLY A 73 4.34 -23.09 24.86
C GLY A 73 3.61 -22.98 26.19
N SER A 74 4.26 -22.53 27.27
CA SER A 74 3.59 -22.32 28.56
C SER A 74 2.58 -21.19 28.52
N TRP A 75 2.90 -20.10 27.84
CA TRP A 75 1.97 -19.00 27.61
C TRP A 75 0.81 -19.41 26.69
N MET A 76 1.07 -20.09 25.59
CA MET A 76 0.03 -20.59 24.68
C MET A 76 -1.02 -21.43 25.43
N LYS A 77 -0.52 -22.32 26.30
CA LYS A 77 -1.40 -23.13 27.15
C LYS A 77 -2.23 -22.29 28.12
N HIS A 78 -1.60 -21.30 28.78
CA HIS A 78 -2.25 -20.37 29.69
C HIS A 78 -3.34 -19.55 28.96
N ALA A 79 -3.00 -18.97 27.81
CA ALA A 79 -3.90 -18.17 27.00
C ALA A 79 -5.15 -18.98 26.54
N GLU A 80 -4.96 -20.24 26.16
CA GLU A 80 -6.06 -21.10 25.73
C GLU A 80 -6.91 -21.58 26.93
N GLU A 81 -6.28 -22.13 27.98
CA GLU A 81 -6.99 -22.77 29.08
C GLU A 81 -7.60 -21.78 30.09
N ASN A 82 -6.93 -20.66 30.35
CA ASN A 82 -7.35 -19.71 31.39
C ASN A 82 -8.05 -18.47 30.84
N GLU A 83 -7.73 -18.06 29.61
CA GLU A 83 -8.27 -16.83 29.00
C GLU A 83 -9.19 -17.11 27.80
N GLY A 84 -9.25 -18.35 27.32
CA GLY A 84 -10.10 -18.74 26.21
C GLY A 84 -9.66 -18.22 24.85
N LEU A 85 -8.41 -17.76 24.74
CA LEU A 85 -7.85 -17.25 23.47
C LEU A 85 -7.58 -18.42 22.52
N LYS A 86 -8.10 -18.33 21.30
CA LYS A 86 -7.82 -19.29 20.24
C LYS A 86 -6.77 -18.71 19.31
N ILE A 87 -5.52 -19.17 19.44
CA ILE A 87 -4.37 -18.61 18.73
C ILE A 87 -3.57 -19.69 18.01
N LYS A 88 -2.96 -19.29 16.88
CA LYS A 88 -1.92 -20.04 16.17
C LYS A 88 -0.63 -19.25 16.25
N VAL A 89 0.44 -19.84 16.77
CA VAL A 89 1.75 -19.18 16.92
C VAL A 89 2.73 -19.82 15.96
N GLY A 90 3.40 -19.01 15.18
CA GLY A 90 4.37 -19.45 14.18
C GLY A 90 5.16 -18.29 13.60
N ARG A 91 5.49 -18.39 12.33
CA ARG A 91 6.25 -17.37 11.63
C ARG A 91 5.51 -16.92 10.36
N TRP A 92 5.60 -15.65 10.08
CA TRP A 92 5.13 -15.12 8.80
C TRP A 92 6.10 -15.55 7.69
N ASP A 93 5.57 -16.15 6.61
CA ASP A 93 6.39 -16.62 5.47
C ASP A 93 6.80 -15.46 4.55
N ILE A 94 7.68 -14.63 5.06
CA ILE A 94 8.26 -13.45 4.42
C ILE A 94 9.74 -13.33 4.79
N PRO A 95 10.53 -12.50 4.11
CA PRO A 95 11.92 -12.25 4.49
C PRO A 95 12.06 -11.82 5.96
N GLY A 96 12.96 -12.47 6.68
CA GLY A 96 13.17 -12.28 8.13
C GLY A 96 12.35 -13.21 9.02
N GLN A 97 11.30 -13.83 8.49
CA GLN A 97 10.42 -14.79 9.20
C GLN A 97 10.08 -14.37 10.64
N PRO A 98 9.52 -13.17 10.87
CA PRO A 98 9.19 -12.72 12.20
C PRO A 98 8.10 -13.60 12.82
N ILE A 99 8.01 -13.57 14.16
CA ILE A 99 6.91 -14.23 14.86
C ILE A 99 5.58 -13.64 14.40
N ALA A 100 4.63 -14.51 14.07
CA ALA A 100 3.25 -14.16 13.78
C ALA A 100 2.31 -14.95 14.69
N ILE A 101 1.31 -14.25 15.22
CA ILE A 101 0.23 -14.83 16.00
C ILE A 101 -1.06 -14.56 15.25
N LEU A 102 -1.77 -15.64 14.88
CA LEU A 102 -3.08 -15.55 14.26
C LEU A 102 -4.13 -15.81 15.33
N VAL A 103 -5.12 -14.93 15.43
CA VAL A 103 -6.18 -15.04 16.45
C VAL A 103 -7.54 -15.28 15.80
N ASP A 104 -8.27 -16.26 16.32
CA ASP A 104 -9.69 -16.44 16.01
C ASP A 104 -10.52 -15.43 16.79
N PHE A 105 -11.20 -14.56 16.06
CA PHE A 105 -12.00 -13.47 16.62
C PHE A 105 -13.51 -13.74 16.60
N VAL A 106 -13.94 -14.86 15.99
CA VAL A 106 -15.36 -15.22 15.87
C VAL A 106 -16.06 -15.32 17.23
N PRO A 107 -15.46 -15.87 18.30
CA PRO A 107 -16.12 -15.94 19.61
C PRO A 107 -16.56 -14.59 20.18
N TYR A 108 -15.91 -13.49 19.80
CA TYR A 108 -16.20 -12.16 20.35
C TYR A 108 -17.44 -11.50 19.76
N TYR A 109 -18.02 -12.03 18.69
CA TYR A 109 -19.31 -11.56 18.17
C TYR A 109 -20.45 -11.67 19.18
N GLU A 110 -20.39 -12.65 20.09
CA GLU A 110 -21.38 -12.82 21.16
C GLU A 110 -21.37 -11.68 22.17
N HIS A 111 -20.22 -10.99 22.31
CA HIS A 111 -20.00 -9.87 23.23
C HIS A 111 -19.93 -8.53 22.53
N LYS A 112 -20.22 -8.48 21.26
CA LYS A 112 -20.03 -7.30 20.41
C LYS A 112 -20.69 -6.04 20.97
N ASP A 113 -21.95 -6.14 21.36
CA ASP A 113 -22.72 -4.98 21.82
C ASP A 113 -22.19 -4.45 23.16
N GLU A 114 -21.72 -5.34 24.05
CA GLU A 114 -21.07 -4.95 25.31
C GLU A 114 -19.73 -4.23 25.04
N ILE A 115 -18.91 -4.77 24.12
CA ILE A 115 -17.64 -4.17 23.71
C ILE A 115 -17.89 -2.77 23.12
N TYR A 116 -18.88 -2.62 22.23
CA TYR A 116 -19.21 -1.33 21.62
C TYR A 116 -19.75 -0.33 22.62
N GLY A 117 -20.62 -0.77 23.55
CA GLY A 117 -21.13 0.07 24.63
C GLY A 117 -20.00 0.63 25.50
N ARG A 118 -19.05 -0.23 25.87
CA ARG A 118 -17.87 0.19 26.64
C ARG A 118 -16.99 1.19 25.88
N MET A 119 -16.76 0.98 24.57
CA MET A 119 -15.98 1.93 23.75
C MET A 119 -16.69 3.26 23.56
N TRP A 120 -18.03 3.26 23.52
CA TRP A 120 -18.81 4.48 23.54
C TRP A 120 -18.65 5.25 24.88
N GLU A 121 -18.76 4.55 26.01
CA GLU A 121 -18.62 5.17 27.34
C GLU A 121 -17.23 5.77 27.57
N LEU A 122 -16.19 5.05 27.18
CA LEU A 122 -14.80 5.48 27.40
C LEU A 122 -14.30 6.52 26.39
N TYR A 123 -14.65 6.35 25.12
CA TYR A 123 -14.02 7.08 24.02
C TYR A 123 -15.00 7.73 23.05
N GLN A 124 -16.29 7.57 23.23
CA GLN A 124 -17.36 8.09 22.33
C GLN A 124 -17.21 7.53 20.89
N VAL A 125 -16.82 6.26 20.75
CA VAL A 125 -16.77 5.57 19.46
C VAL A 125 -18.17 5.17 19.04
N ASP A 126 -18.67 5.75 17.94
CA ASP A 126 -19.98 5.41 17.39
C ASP A 126 -19.92 4.09 16.59
N SER A 127 -20.54 3.05 17.11
CA SER A 127 -20.69 1.76 16.43
C SER A 127 -22.15 1.47 16.03
N LEU A 128 -23.09 2.40 16.27
CA LEU A 128 -24.51 2.20 15.94
C LEU A 128 -24.78 2.24 14.43
N HIS A 129 -23.91 2.93 13.67
CA HIS A 129 -23.98 3.04 12.21
C HIS A 129 -23.05 2.06 11.51
N ALA A 130 -22.67 0.97 12.20
CA ALA A 130 -21.81 -0.07 11.65
C ALA A 130 -22.48 -0.82 10.50
N TYR A 131 -21.73 -1.05 9.44
CA TYR A 131 -22.14 -1.88 8.31
C TYR A 131 -20.91 -2.48 7.59
N GLY A 132 -21.18 -3.46 6.72
CA GLY A 132 -20.13 -4.11 5.94
C GLY A 132 -19.13 -4.85 6.83
N ASP A 133 -17.86 -4.53 6.67
CA ASP A 133 -16.72 -5.16 7.34
C ASP A 133 -16.38 -4.55 8.72
N TYR A 134 -17.20 -3.64 9.25
CA TYR A 134 -16.90 -2.97 10.52
C TYR A 134 -16.84 -3.93 11.71
N ASP A 135 -17.83 -4.81 11.83
CA ASP A 135 -17.91 -5.77 12.94
C ASP A 135 -16.75 -6.76 12.90
N GLU A 136 -16.45 -7.27 11.71
CA GLU A 136 -15.35 -8.21 11.49
C GLU A 136 -14.00 -7.62 11.92
N ALA A 137 -13.70 -6.42 11.42
CA ALA A 137 -12.49 -5.70 11.76
C ALA A 137 -12.41 -5.35 13.25
N SER A 138 -13.51 -4.89 13.85
CA SER A 138 -13.57 -4.50 15.26
C SER A 138 -13.38 -5.70 16.19
N MET A 139 -13.97 -6.84 15.90
CA MET A 139 -13.81 -8.05 16.71
C MET A 139 -12.39 -8.62 16.58
N PHE A 140 -11.81 -8.59 15.39
CA PHE A 140 -10.40 -8.91 15.22
C PHE A 140 -9.50 -7.97 16.03
N SER A 141 -9.74 -6.67 15.96
CA SER A 141 -8.97 -5.66 16.69
C SER A 141 -8.99 -5.90 18.20
N TYR A 142 -10.17 -6.20 18.74
CA TYR A 142 -10.36 -6.55 20.14
C TYR A 142 -9.59 -7.82 20.51
N ALA A 143 -9.74 -8.90 19.73
CA ALA A 143 -9.03 -10.16 19.92
C ALA A 143 -7.51 -9.98 19.88
N ALA A 144 -7.00 -9.19 18.95
CA ALA A 144 -5.58 -8.88 18.85
C ALA A 144 -5.05 -8.16 20.10
N ALA A 145 -5.84 -7.24 20.65
CA ALA A 145 -5.52 -6.55 21.89
C ALA A 145 -5.43 -7.50 23.10
N LEU A 146 -6.39 -8.46 23.20
CA LEU A 146 -6.36 -9.48 24.24
C LEU A 146 -5.11 -10.38 24.15
N VAL A 147 -4.66 -10.70 22.95
CA VAL A 147 -3.40 -11.43 22.74
C VAL A 147 -2.21 -10.65 23.28
N VAL A 148 -2.13 -9.35 23.01
CA VAL A 148 -1.06 -8.48 23.50
C VAL A 148 -1.11 -8.35 25.03
N GLU A 149 -2.29 -8.14 25.60
CA GLU A 149 -2.50 -8.07 27.05
C GLU A 149 -2.05 -9.35 27.74
N SER A 150 -2.51 -10.52 27.25
CA SER A 150 -2.14 -11.83 27.75
C SER A 150 -0.62 -12.04 27.73
N TYR A 151 0.01 -11.79 26.58
CA TYR A 151 1.47 -11.91 26.43
C TYR A 151 2.22 -10.96 27.39
N TYR A 152 1.78 -9.71 27.46
CA TYR A 152 2.40 -8.70 28.32
C TYR A 152 2.33 -9.11 29.79
N ARG A 153 1.13 -9.49 30.27
CA ARG A 153 0.93 -9.91 31.67
C ARG A 153 1.71 -11.17 32.00
N PHE A 154 1.82 -12.12 31.07
CA PHE A 154 2.53 -13.37 31.31
C PHE A 154 4.05 -13.22 31.33
N PHE A 155 4.64 -12.47 30.38
CA PHE A 155 6.09 -12.41 30.20
C PHE A 155 6.77 -11.11 30.64
N ILE A 156 6.06 -9.98 30.62
CA ILE A 156 6.69 -8.66 30.66
C ILE A 156 6.34 -7.90 31.93
N ALA A 157 5.11 -7.99 32.40
CA ALA A 157 4.63 -7.23 33.56
C ALA A 157 5.47 -7.52 34.81
N PRO A 158 5.88 -6.48 35.57
CA PRO A 158 6.74 -6.64 36.75
C PRO A 158 6.17 -7.57 37.82
N GLU A 159 4.87 -7.64 37.95
CA GLU A 159 4.13 -8.42 38.93
C GLU A 159 4.35 -9.94 38.78
N ASN A 160 4.56 -10.41 37.56
CA ASN A 160 4.70 -11.84 37.24
C ASN A 160 6.18 -12.28 37.13
N GLN A 161 7.14 -11.36 37.15
CA GLN A 161 8.57 -11.71 37.11
C GLN A 161 9.04 -12.46 38.37
N GLY A 162 8.33 -12.30 39.48
CA GLY A 162 8.58 -13.05 40.71
C GLY A 162 8.24 -14.55 40.65
N GLU A 163 7.20 -14.92 39.91
CA GLU A 163 6.80 -16.32 39.71
C GLU A 163 7.68 -17.06 38.70
N LEU A 164 8.14 -16.37 37.64
CA LEU A 164 9.09 -16.94 36.68
C LEU A 164 10.47 -17.24 37.29
N SER A 165 10.88 -16.52 38.32
CA SER A 165 12.14 -16.79 39.06
C SER A 165 12.11 -18.12 39.80
N LEU A 166 10.93 -18.61 40.20
CA LEU A 166 10.72 -19.92 40.83
C LEU A 166 10.93 -21.10 39.86
N PHE A 167 10.94 -20.85 38.55
CA PHE A 167 11.17 -21.86 37.51
C PHE A 167 12.59 -21.83 36.91
N GLY A 168 13.55 -21.12 37.52
CA GLY A 168 14.98 -21.24 37.22
C GLY A 168 15.51 -20.33 36.08
N GLY A 169 14.81 -19.26 35.74
CA GLY A 169 15.34 -18.17 34.90
C GLY A 169 16.14 -17.15 35.74
N GLN A 170 17.34 -16.75 35.30
CA GLN A 170 18.04 -15.61 35.88
C GLN A 170 17.19 -14.35 35.74
N VAL A 171 16.77 -13.78 36.86
CA VAL A 171 16.13 -12.47 36.93
C VAL A 171 17.20 -11.41 36.74
N ASP A 172 17.36 -10.93 35.51
CA ASP A 172 17.95 -9.62 35.30
C ASP A 172 17.03 -8.59 35.98
N SER A 173 17.65 -7.69 36.78
CA SER A 173 16.98 -6.67 37.59
C SER A 173 15.64 -6.18 37.00
N ILE A 174 14.62 -5.99 37.85
CA ILE A 174 13.29 -5.42 37.56
C ILE A 174 13.46 -4.19 36.70
N SER A 175 13.58 -4.39 35.40
CA SER A 175 13.65 -3.31 34.42
C SER A 175 12.30 -3.18 33.77
N ASN A 176 11.68 -2.00 33.87
CA ASN A 176 10.48 -1.66 33.14
C ASN A 176 10.77 -1.79 31.63
N LYS A 177 10.42 -2.92 31.05
CA LYS A 177 10.55 -3.13 29.60
C LYS A 177 9.67 -2.13 28.86
N LYS A 178 10.25 -1.48 27.85
CA LYS A 178 9.55 -0.56 26.97
C LYS A 178 8.82 -1.35 25.88
N VAL A 179 7.49 -1.26 25.86
CA VAL A 179 6.63 -1.99 24.94
C VAL A 179 5.85 -1.00 24.10
N VAL A 180 5.79 -1.24 22.79
CA VAL A 180 4.97 -0.49 21.85
C VAL A 180 3.97 -1.43 21.21
N TYR A 181 2.69 -1.04 21.19
CA TYR A 181 1.65 -1.63 20.37
C TYR A 181 1.39 -0.72 19.17
N HIS A 182 1.66 -1.24 17.97
CA HIS A 182 1.48 -0.54 16.72
C HIS A 182 0.25 -1.08 15.97
N ALA A 183 -0.76 -0.26 15.86
CA ALA A 183 -2.01 -0.58 15.15
C ALA A 183 -2.04 0.09 13.76
N ASN A 184 -2.43 -0.67 12.74
CA ASN A 184 -2.49 -0.22 11.36
C ASN A 184 -3.95 -0.13 10.89
N GLU A 185 -4.36 1.04 10.41
CA GLU A 185 -5.69 1.37 9.89
C GLU A 185 -6.80 1.38 10.96
N TRP A 186 -7.95 1.98 10.61
CA TRP A 186 -9.14 2.00 11.45
C TRP A 186 -9.54 0.59 11.94
N MET A 187 -9.25 -0.41 11.14
CA MET A 187 -9.56 -1.82 11.40
C MET A 187 -8.91 -2.36 12.69
N THR A 188 -7.89 -1.71 13.21
CA THR A 188 -7.18 -2.11 14.44
C THR A 188 -7.29 -1.07 15.56
N GLY A 189 -8.09 -0.03 15.35
CA GLY A 189 -8.21 1.08 16.30
C GLY A 189 -8.90 0.70 17.61
N LEU A 190 -9.95 -0.12 17.56
CA LEU A 190 -10.72 -0.49 18.75
C LEU A 190 -9.84 -1.21 19.79
N GLY A 191 -9.03 -2.14 19.36
CA GLY A 191 -8.10 -2.87 20.23
C GLY A 191 -7.00 -1.97 20.80
N LEU A 192 -6.54 -0.96 20.04
CA LEU A 192 -5.59 0.01 20.55
C LEU A 192 -6.19 0.81 21.72
N LEU A 193 -7.41 1.30 21.56
CA LEU A 193 -8.13 2.03 22.63
C LEU A 193 -8.36 1.16 23.85
N TYR A 194 -8.73 -0.11 23.65
CA TYR A 194 -8.86 -1.09 24.73
C TYR A 194 -7.55 -1.24 25.50
N LEU A 195 -6.44 -1.50 24.83
CA LEU A 195 -5.14 -1.68 25.45
C LEU A 195 -4.68 -0.43 26.20
N GLN A 196 -4.91 0.76 25.67
CA GLN A 196 -4.54 2.00 26.33
C GLN A 196 -5.27 2.18 27.67
N HIS A 197 -6.48 1.66 27.79
CA HIS A 197 -7.25 1.67 29.03
C HIS A 197 -6.82 0.56 30.00
N GLU A 198 -6.71 -0.70 29.51
CA GLU A 198 -6.48 -1.88 30.35
C GLU A 198 -5.01 -2.08 30.73
N VAL A 199 -4.08 -1.67 29.87
CA VAL A 199 -2.64 -1.83 30.05
C VAL A 199 -1.93 -0.51 29.73
N PRO A 200 -2.11 0.52 30.58
CA PRO A 200 -1.62 1.86 30.30
C PRO A 200 -0.09 1.96 30.22
N GLU A 201 0.65 0.94 30.66
CA GLU A 201 2.10 0.85 30.54
C GLU A 201 2.60 0.60 29.11
N ILE A 202 1.74 0.07 28.24
CA ILE A 202 2.06 -0.13 26.82
C ILE A 202 1.90 1.20 26.07
N ALA A 203 2.96 1.64 25.41
CA ALA A 203 2.91 2.78 24.52
C ALA A 203 2.16 2.42 23.24
N THR A 204 1.30 3.30 22.78
CA THR A 204 0.45 3.09 21.61
C THR A 204 0.88 3.93 20.41
N LEU A 205 0.93 3.29 19.24
CA LEU A 205 1.22 3.91 17.96
C LEU A 205 0.14 3.53 16.95
N PHE A 206 -0.43 4.51 16.27
CA PHE A 206 -1.45 4.30 15.27
C PHE A 206 -1.04 4.87 13.92
N THR A 207 -1.10 4.05 12.87
CA THR A 207 -0.86 4.48 11.49
C THR A 207 -2.15 4.34 10.69
N THR A 208 -2.69 5.46 10.21
CA THR A 208 -3.69 5.43 9.14
C THR A 208 -2.98 5.54 7.79
N HIS A 209 -3.25 4.59 6.88
CA HIS A 209 -2.64 4.55 5.54
C HIS A 209 -3.44 5.36 4.52
N ALA A 210 -4.69 5.61 4.80
CA ALA A 210 -5.59 6.53 4.12
C ALA A 210 -6.73 6.85 5.07
N THR A 211 -7.17 8.09 5.17
CA THR A 211 -8.36 8.38 5.98
C THR A 211 -9.58 7.71 5.33
N SER A 212 -10.40 7.02 6.13
CA SER A 212 -11.60 6.35 5.62
C SER A 212 -12.55 7.35 4.95
N ILE A 213 -12.71 8.54 5.56
CA ILE A 213 -13.59 9.58 5.03
C ILE A 213 -12.99 10.28 3.80
N GLY A 214 -11.69 10.57 3.76
CA GLY A 214 -11.04 11.16 2.57
C GLY A 214 -11.13 10.24 1.37
N ARG A 215 -10.87 8.96 1.56
CA ARG A 215 -11.06 7.93 0.52
C ARG A 215 -12.51 7.87 0.02
N SER A 216 -13.48 7.99 0.92
CA SER A 216 -14.91 7.96 0.57
C SER A 216 -15.33 9.23 -0.20
N ILE A 217 -14.85 10.41 0.19
CA ILE A 217 -15.11 11.67 -0.56
C ILE A 217 -14.59 11.54 -1.99
N ALA A 218 -13.32 11.14 -2.16
CA ALA A 218 -12.70 10.95 -3.47
C ALA A 218 -13.39 9.84 -4.29
N GLY A 219 -13.74 8.71 -3.65
CA GLY A 219 -14.41 7.58 -4.29
C GLY A 219 -15.84 7.89 -4.76
N ASN A 220 -16.51 8.85 -4.13
CA ASN A 220 -17.82 9.35 -4.55
C ASN A 220 -17.74 10.54 -5.53
N ASN A 221 -16.61 10.75 -6.16
CA ASN A 221 -16.36 11.81 -7.14
C ASN A 221 -16.62 13.24 -6.62
N LYS A 222 -16.55 13.42 -5.30
CA LYS A 222 -16.62 14.76 -4.70
C LYS A 222 -15.22 15.40 -4.74
N PRO A 223 -15.12 16.73 -4.95
CA PRO A 223 -13.85 17.44 -4.85
C PRO A 223 -13.31 17.32 -3.42
N LEU A 224 -12.09 16.87 -3.26
CA LEU A 224 -11.49 16.65 -1.94
C LEU A 224 -10.52 17.76 -1.57
N TYR A 225 -9.52 17.99 -2.41
CA TYR A 225 -8.33 18.73 -2.00
C TYR A 225 -8.52 20.25 -1.98
N ASP A 226 -9.23 20.82 -2.95
CA ASP A 226 -9.50 22.27 -3.00
C ASP A 226 -10.49 22.73 -1.91
N TYR A 227 -11.25 21.79 -1.35
CA TYR A 227 -12.22 22.07 -0.27
C TYR A 227 -11.87 21.39 1.06
N LEU A 228 -10.70 20.79 1.17
CA LEU A 228 -10.32 19.99 2.34
C LEU A 228 -10.42 20.79 3.64
N PHE A 229 -9.99 22.06 3.62
CA PHE A 229 -10.05 22.98 4.76
C PHE A 229 -11.48 23.40 5.15
N ALA A 230 -12.46 23.22 4.28
CA ALA A 230 -13.86 23.60 4.49
C ALA A 230 -14.76 22.41 4.88
N TYR A 231 -14.29 21.19 4.68
CA TYR A 231 -15.03 20.00 5.08
C TYR A 231 -15.02 19.81 6.60
N ASN A 232 -16.18 19.43 7.13
CA ASN A 232 -16.29 18.84 8.46
C ASN A 232 -16.32 17.31 8.31
N GLY A 233 -15.35 16.60 8.88
CA GLY A 233 -15.21 15.14 8.73
C GLY A 233 -16.42 14.37 9.25
N ASP A 234 -16.98 14.77 10.39
CA ASP A 234 -18.15 14.12 11.00
C ASP A 234 -19.41 14.30 10.14
N GLN A 235 -19.61 15.52 9.59
CA GLN A 235 -20.71 15.79 8.66
C GLN A 235 -20.57 14.96 7.39
N MET A 236 -19.38 14.92 6.80
CA MET A 236 -19.13 14.15 5.59
C MET A 236 -19.30 12.64 5.83
N ALA A 237 -18.91 12.16 7.01
CA ALA A 237 -19.15 10.77 7.40
C ALA A 237 -20.64 10.45 7.44
N GLY A 238 -21.46 11.38 7.97
CA GLY A 238 -22.92 11.27 7.94
C GLY A 238 -23.49 11.23 6.54
N GLU A 239 -23.06 12.12 5.65
CA GLU A 239 -23.51 12.20 4.27
C GLU A 239 -23.15 10.96 3.44
N LEU A 240 -21.98 10.36 3.70
CA LEU A 240 -21.44 9.24 2.94
C LEU A 240 -21.63 7.87 3.62
N ASN A 241 -22.40 7.83 4.71
CA ASN A 241 -22.67 6.63 5.49
C ASN A 241 -21.37 5.94 5.99
N MET A 242 -20.46 6.75 6.55
CA MET A 242 -19.16 6.33 7.05
C MET A 242 -18.99 6.56 8.56
N GLN A 243 -20.07 6.84 9.29
CA GLN A 243 -20.02 7.35 10.68
C GLN A 243 -19.17 6.46 11.59
N SER A 244 -19.41 5.15 11.61
CA SER A 244 -18.71 4.26 12.54
C SER A 244 -17.24 4.10 12.18
N LYS A 245 -16.90 3.91 10.90
CA LYS A 245 -15.50 3.81 10.45
C LYS A 245 -14.74 5.11 10.71
N HIS A 246 -15.36 6.24 10.43
CA HIS A 246 -14.78 7.55 10.72
C HIS A 246 -14.62 7.79 12.22
N SER A 247 -15.63 7.44 13.02
CA SER A 247 -15.60 7.59 14.47
C SER A 247 -14.45 6.83 15.11
N ILE A 248 -14.29 5.52 14.78
CA ILE A 248 -13.20 4.73 15.35
C ILE A 248 -11.83 5.27 14.94
N GLU A 249 -11.66 5.68 13.68
CA GLU A 249 -10.40 6.25 13.20
C GLU A 249 -10.07 7.57 13.90
N LYS A 250 -11.04 8.48 14.00
CA LYS A 250 -10.90 9.78 14.66
C LYS A 250 -10.60 9.66 16.14
N GLN A 251 -11.33 8.81 16.87
CA GLN A 251 -11.09 8.62 18.29
C GLN A 251 -9.75 7.93 18.55
N THR A 252 -9.37 6.95 17.73
CA THR A 252 -8.05 6.31 17.84
C THR A 252 -6.93 7.35 17.64
N ALA A 253 -7.02 8.17 16.61
CA ALA A 253 -6.06 9.24 16.35
C ALA A 253 -5.97 10.24 17.50
N LYS A 254 -7.12 10.56 18.14
CA LYS A 254 -7.20 11.52 19.26
C LYS A 254 -6.48 11.03 20.50
N TYR A 255 -6.64 9.75 20.86
CA TYR A 255 -6.20 9.23 22.15
C TYR A 255 -4.84 8.51 22.12
N VAL A 256 -4.37 8.08 20.95
CA VAL A 256 -3.09 7.38 20.79
C VAL A 256 -1.89 8.21 21.27
N ASP A 257 -0.86 7.55 21.80
CA ASP A 257 0.39 8.23 22.22
C ASP A 257 1.15 8.81 21.02
N CYS A 258 1.21 8.09 19.87
CA CYS A 258 1.79 8.60 18.63
C CYS A 258 0.89 8.32 17.43
N PHE A 259 0.41 9.39 16.79
CA PHE A 259 -0.41 9.31 15.58
C PHE A 259 0.43 9.55 14.34
N THR A 260 0.33 8.66 13.36
CA THR A 260 1.15 8.66 12.14
C THR A 260 0.33 8.38 10.89
N THR A 261 0.88 8.77 9.75
CA THR A 261 0.38 8.43 8.42
C THR A 261 1.53 8.29 7.44
N VAL A 262 1.24 7.90 6.20
CA VAL A 262 2.26 7.48 5.22
C VAL A 262 2.80 8.59 4.32
N SER A 263 2.17 9.76 4.32
CA SER A 263 2.58 10.87 3.45
C SER A 263 2.08 12.23 3.92
N GLU A 264 2.69 13.29 3.40
CA GLU A 264 2.28 14.67 3.69
C GLU A 264 0.86 14.98 3.19
N ILE A 265 0.44 14.43 2.05
CA ILE A 265 -0.92 14.64 1.56
C ILE A 265 -1.96 14.01 2.49
N THR A 266 -1.70 12.80 2.99
CA THR A 266 -2.59 12.15 3.96
C THR A 266 -2.51 12.82 5.33
N ALA A 267 -1.35 13.36 5.72
CA ALA A 267 -1.22 14.16 6.95
C ALA A 267 -2.13 15.38 6.94
N THR A 268 -2.27 16.02 5.78
CA THR A 268 -3.22 17.13 5.59
C THR A 268 -4.67 16.67 5.75
N GLU A 269 -5.03 15.50 5.17
CA GLU A 269 -6.36 14.89 5.39
C GLU A 269 -6.62 14.60 6.88
N CYS A 270 -5.65 14.02 7.58
CA CYS A 270 -5.77 13.74 9.02
C CYS A 270 -6.06 14.99 9.82
N LYS A 271 -5.33 16.07 9.56
CA LYS A 271 -5.51 17.35 10.25
C LYS A 271 -6.90 17.91 10.03
N GLU A 272 -7.38 17.94 8.78
CA GLU A 272 -8.64 18.64 8.42
C GLU A 272 -9.87 17.75 8.63
N LEU A 273 -9.79 16.43 8.42
CA LEU A 273 -10.95 15.53 8.49
C LEU A 273 -11.04 14.76 9.82
N LEU A 274 -9.93 14.50 10.51
CA LEU A 274 -9.91 13.85 11.81
C LEU A 274 -9.68 14.83 12.98
N ASP A 275 -9.54 16.13 12.69
CA ASP A 275 -9.21 17.18 13.67
C ASP A 275 -7.92 16.86 14.47
N LYS A 276 -7.01 16.12 13.88
CA LYS A 276 -5.78 15.67 14.54
C LYS A 276 -4.58 15.71 13.59
N PRO A 277 -3.62 16.60 13.81
CA PRO A 277 -2.36 16.55 13.09
C PRO A 277 -1.57 15.30 13.49
N VAL A 278 -0.83 14.72 12.55
CA VAL A 278 0.05 13.58 12.81
C VAL A 278 1.32 14.03 13.56
N ASP A 279 1.88 13.13 14.37
CA ASP A 279 3.14 13.37 15.05
C ASP A 279 4.34 13.13 14.11
N VAL A 280 4.26 12.10 13.26
CA VAL A 280 5.31 11.72 12.30
C VAL A 280 4.67 11.19 11.01
N VAL A 281 5.26 11.54 9.87
CA VAL A 281 4.96 10.91 8.58
C VAL A 281 5.92 9.73 8.39
N LEU A 282 5.35 8.56 8.11
CA LEU A 282 6.05 7.29 7.89
C LEU A 282 5.99 6.91 6.40
N PRO A 283 6.87 7.42 5.55
CA PRO A 283 6.84 7.09 4.13
C PRO A 283 7.05 5.59 3.89
N ASN A 284 6.36 5.05 2.89
CA ASN A 284 6.43 3.63 2.57
C ASN A 284 7.71 3.30 1.81
N GLY A 285 8.61 2.60 2.46
CA GLY A 285 9.82 2.08 1.85
C GLY A 285 9.59 0.78 1.06
N PHE A 286 10.66 0.29 0.48
CA PHE A 286 10.66 -0.97 -0.24
C PHE A 286 12.04 -1.63 -0.16
N GLU A 287 12.13 -2.86 -0.66
CA GLU A 287 13.39 -3.56 -0.89
C GLU A 287 13.64 -3.66 -2.40
N ASN A 288 14.89 -3.61 -2.81
CA ASN A 288 15.25 -3.67 -4.24
C ASN A 288 15.98 -4.97 -4.65
N ASN A 289 15.95 -5.98 -3.82
CA ASN A 289 16.60 -7.28 -4.06
C ASN A 289 15.98 -8.06 -5.23
N PHE A 290 14.73 -7.75 -5.58
CA PHE A 290 14.01 -8.33 -6.72
C PHE A 290 14.37 -7.68 -8.07
N VAL A 291 15.07 -6.54 -8.07
CA VAL A 291 15.48 -5.86 -9.31
C VAL A 291 16.68 -6.58 -9.92
N PRO A 292 16.58 -7.07 -11.17
CA PRO A 292 17.69 -7.74 -11.82
C PRO A 292 18.85 -6.78 -12.07
N LYS A 293 20.07 -7.30 -12.12
CA LYS A 293 21.29 -6.50 -12.28
C LYS A 293 22.08 -6.93 -13.52
N GLY A 294 22.91 -6.02 -14.03
CA GLY A 294 23.87 -6.28 -15.11
C GLY A 294 23.23 -6.88 -16.36
N ALA A 295 23.85 -7.92 -16.92
CA ALA A 295 23.39 -8.58 -18.14
C ALA A 295 21.99 -9.17 -18.02
N THR A 296 21.59 -9.65 -16.83
CA THR A 296 20.25 -10.16 -16.57
C THR A 296 19.19 -9.08 -16.74
N PHE A 297 19.45 -7.86 -16.25
CA PHE A 297 18.56 -6.72 -16.46
C PHE A 297 18.35 -6.43 -17.94
N THR A 298 19.45 -6.33 -18.71
CA THR A 298 19.39 -6.06 -20.15
C THR A 298 18.62 -7.14 -20.91
N LYS A 299 18.86 -8.42 -20.57
CA LYS A 299 18.14 -9.55 -21.18
C LYS A 299 16.65 -9.52 -20.90
N LYS A 300 16.27 -9.30 -19.64
CA LYS A 300 14.86 -9.22 -19.23
C LYS A 300 14.16 -8.01 -19.85
N ARG A 301 14.81 -6.85 -19.88
CA ARG A 301 14.26 -5.67 -20.54
C ARG A 301 13.97 -5.92 -22.02
N ARG A 302 14.91 -6.52 -22.73
CA ARG A 302 14.72 -6.86 -24.15
C ARG A 302 13.55 -7.82 -24.34
N ALA A 303 13.45 -8.85 -23.51
CA ALA A 303 12.37 -9.82 -23.58
C ALA A 303 10.99 -9.20 -23.31
N ALA A 304 10.90 -8.35 -22.27
CA ALA A 304 9.66 -7.65 -21.93
C ALA A 304 9.23 -6.68 -23.05
N ARG A 305 10.16 -5.87 -23.55
CA ARG A 305 9.91 -4.96 -24.66
C ARG A 305 9.43 -5.67 -25.90
N ARG A 306 10.11 -6.77 -26.27
CA ARG A 306 9.69 -7.61 -27.39
C ARG A 306 8.26 -8.13 -27.19
N ARG A 307 7.94 -8.66 -26.01
CA ARG A 307 6.60 -9.20 -25.74
C ARG A 307 5.51 -8.13 -25.87
N LEU A 308 5.73 -6.92 -25.36
CA LEU A 308 4.80 -5.82 -25.52
C LEU A 308 4.57 -5.44 -27.00
N LEU A 309 5.65 -5.37 -27.79
CA LEU A 309 5.55 -5.08 -29.22
C LEU A 309 4.91 -6.23 -30.01
N ASP A 310 5.21 -7.49 -29.69
CA ASP A 310 4.61 -8.66 -30.35
C ASP A 310 3.08 -8.66 -30.12
N VAL A 311 2.63 -8.38 -28.90
CA VAL A 311 1.19 -8.28 -28.58
C VAL A 311 0.56 -7.13 -29.33
N ALA A 312 1.19 -5.96 -29.37
CA ALA A 312 0.69 -4.80 -30.10
C ALA A 312 0.58 -5.09 -31.60
N ASN A 313 1.63 -5.66 -32.20
CA ASN A 313 1.67 -6.00 -33.62
C ASN A 313 0.62 -7.07 -33.99
N ALA A 314 0.44 -8.08 -33.13
CA ALA A 314 -0.56 -9.13 -33.35
C ALA A 314 -2.00 -8.59 -33.27
N LEU A 315 -2.29 -7.68 -32.32
CA LEU A 315 -3.60 -7.03 -32.19
C LEU A 315 -3.94 -6.15 -33.39
N MET A 316 -2.99 -5.32 -33.81
CA MET A 316 -3.25 -4.22 -34.72
C MET A 316 -2.86 -4.51 -36.18
N GLY A 317 -2.21 -5.64 -36.46
CA GLY A 317 -1.69 -5.93 -37.81
C GLY A 317 -0.64 -4.92 -38.25
N THR A 318 0.24 -4.52 -37.34
CA THR A 318 1.31 -3.54 -37.56
C THR A 318 2.69 -4.18 -37.50
N GLN A 319 3.72 -3.40 -37.81
CA GLN A 319 5.14 -3.80 -37.70
C GLN A 319 5.91 -2.73 -36.93
N LEU A 320 5.49 -2.53 -35.67
CA LEU A 320 6.18 -1.62 -34.76
C LEU A 320 7.53 -2.25 -34.37
N ASP A 321 8.56 -1.42 -34.39
CA ASP A 321 9.95 -1.80 -34.14
C ASP A 321 10.48 -1.29 -32.78
N ASP A 322 11.77 -1.54 -32.55
CA ASP A 322 12.46 -1.13 -31.32
C ASP A 322 12.55 0.39 -31.12
N ASP A 323 12.34 1.22 -32.16
CA ASP A 323 12.28 2.69 -32.02
C ASP A 323 10.94 3.19 -31.50
N THR A 324 9.93 2.33 -31.43
CA THR A 324 8.62 2.64 -30.88
C THR A 324 8.72 2.94 -29.39
N LEU A 325 8.15 4.07 -28.96
CA LEU A 325 8.10 4.42 -27.54
C LEU A 325 7.01 3.60 -26.83
N ILE A 326 7.36 2.91 -25.77
CA ILE A 326 6.43 2.14 -24.94
C ILE A 326 6.17 2.89 -23.65
N VAL A 327 4.92 3.25 -23.40
CA VAL A 327 4.47 3.92 -22.18
C VAL A 327 3.38 3.09 -21.49
N SER A 328 3.31 3.10 -20.18
CA SER A 328 2.27 2.36 -19.46
C SER A 328 1.78 3.08 -18.21
N THR A 329 0.57 2.72 -17.80
CA THR A 329 0.06 2.93 -16.45
C THR A 329 -0.36 1.59 -15.86
N SER A 330 -0.21 1.43 -14.55
CA SER A 330 -0.55 0.19 -13.85
C SER A 330 -1.08 0.47 -12.44
N GLY A 331 -1.76 -0.50 -11.86
CA GLY A 331 -2.33 -0.40 -10.52
C GLY A 331 -3.72 -1.01 -10.43
N ARG A 332 -4.49 -0.61 -9.40
CA ARG A 332 -5.89 -1.01 -9.25
C ARG A 332 -6.78 -0.27 -10.25
N TYR A 333 -7.88 -0.89 -10.64
CA TYR A 333 -8.84 -0.26 -11.54
C TYR A 333 -9.72 0.77 -10.81
N GLU A 334 -9.12 1.87 -10.42
CA GLU A 334 -9.79 3.05 -9.88
C GLU A 334 -9.70 4.17 -10.92
N PHE A 335 -10.67 4.22 -11.83
CA PHE A 335 -10.60 4.97 -13.09
C PHE A 335 -10.19 6.44 -12.92
N ARG A 336 -10.84 7.16 -12.00
CA ARG A 336 -10.51 8.56 -11.68
C ARG A 336 -9.35 8.68 -10.69
N ASN A 337 -9.40 7.91 -9.60
CA ASN A 337 -8.44 8.07 -8.49
C ASN A 337 -7.01 7.71 -8.90
N LYS A 338 -6.84 6.74 -9.80
CA LYS A 338 -5.53 6.39 -10.38
C LYS A 338 -5.18 7.23 -11.61
N GLY A 339 -6.07 8.12 -12.07
CA GLY A 339 -5.85 8.99 -13.21
C GLY A 339 -5.84 8.28 -14.55
N ILE A 340 -6.52 7.13 -14.67
CA ILE A 340 -6.63 6.41 -15.94
C ILE A 340 -7.35 7.28 -16.97
N ASP A 341 -8.37 8.01 -16.55
CA ASP A 341 -9.11 8.99 -17.35
C ASP A 341 -8.21 10.08 -17.96
N VAL A 342 -7.42 10.74 -17.14
CA VAL A 342 -6.53 11.81 -17.61
C VAL A 342 -5.36 11.27 -18.45
N TYR A 343 -4.93 10.02 -18.19
CA TYR A 343 -3.95 9.34 -19.05
C TYR A 343 -4.50 9.10 -20.46
N ILE A 344 -5.72 8.59 -20.57
CA ILE A 344 -6.39 8.40 -21.89
C ILE A 344 -6.57 9.75 -22.59
N GLU A 345 -7.02 10.79 -21.87
CA GLU A 345 -7.16 12.14 -22.43
C GLU A 345 -5.81 12.69 -22.96
N ALA A 346 -4.75 12.53 -22.21
CA ALA A 346 -3.40 12.94 -22.65
C ALA A 346 -2.96 12.22 -23.93
N LEU A 347 -3.23 10.92 -24.02
CA LEU A 347 -2.92 10.12 -25.22
C LEU A 347 -3.81 10.52 -26.42
N ASN A 348 -5.07 10.86 -26.19
CA ASN A 348 -5.96 11.39 -27.22
C ASN A 348 -5.43 12.73 -27.78
N ARG A 349 -4.94 13.62 -26.92
CA ARG A 349 -4.30 14.87 -27.34
C ARG A 349 -2.98 14.61 -28.08
N LEU A 350 -2.19 13.66 -27.62
CA LEU A 350 -0.93 13.27 -28.27
C LEU A 350 -1.16 12.66 -29.65
N LEU A 351 -2.22 11.84 -29.81
CA LEU A 351 -2.63 11.27 -31.11
C LEU A 351 -2.91 12.35 -32.15
N ARG A 352 -3.44 13.49 -31.73
CA ARG A 352 -3.78 14.64 -32.58
C ARG A 352 -2.63 15.62 -32.80
N ASP A 353 -1.47 15.38 -32.15
CA ASP A 353 -0.28 16.23 -32.32
C ASP A 353 0.47 15.86 -33.60
N SER A 354 0.33 16.72 -34.61
CA SER A 354 1.03 16.55 -35.90
C SER A 354 2.55 16.58 -35.82
N ASN A 355 3.12 17.10 -34.72
CA ASN A 355 4.55 17.18 -34.50
C ASN A 355 5.17 15.91 -33.91
N LEU A 356 4.34 14.97 -33.45
CA LEU A 356 4.83 13.70 -32.90
C LEU A 356 5.63 12.93 -33.97
N LYS A 357 6.89 12.62 -33.67
CA LYS A 357 7.79 11.94 -34.63
C LYS A 357 7.74 10.43 -34.52
N LYS A 358 7.79 9.89 -33.31
CA LYS A 358 7.82 8.44 -33.05
C LYS A 358 6.44 7.84 -32.92
N ASN A 359 6.34 6.54 -33.21
CA ASN A 359 5.20 5.75 -32.80
C ASN A 359 5.22 5.57 -31.27
N VAL A 360 4.06 5.63 -30.65
CA VAL A 360 3.85 5.42 -29.23
C VAL A 360 2.85 4.28 -29.04
N VAL A 361 3.22 3.27 -28.29
CA VAL A 361 2.30 2.23 -27.81
C VAL A 361 2.11 2.42 -26.32
N ALA A 362 0.87 2.69 -25.95
CA ALA A 362 0.47 2.91 -24.57
C ALA A 362 -0.27 1.69 -24.02
N PHE A 363 0.03 1.29 -22.80
CA PHE A 363 -0.64 0.20 -22.11
C PHE A 363 -1.38 0.71 -20.87
N ILE A 364 -2.57 0.15 -20.62
CA ILE A 364 -3.29 0.26 -19.36
C ILE A 364 -3.29 -1.14 -18.73
N GLU A 365 -2.43 -1.33 -17.73
CA GLU A 365 -2.18 -2.61 -17.05
C GLU A 365 -2.92 -2.62 -15.71
N VAL A 366 -4.25 -2.68 -15.77
CA VAL A 366 -5.11 -2.68 -14.57
C VAL A 366 -6.12 -3.82 -14.63
N PRO A 367 -6.23 -4.66 -13.59
CA PRO A 367 -7.14 -5.78 -13.59
C PRO A 367 -8.59 -5.30 -13.58
N GLY A 368 -9.31 -5.58 -14.67
CA GLY A 368 -10.75 -5.34 -14.81
C GLY A 368 -11.57 -6.56 -14.41
N TRP A 369 -12.87 -6.52 -14.72
CA TRP A 369 -13.72 -7.72 -14.60
C TRP A 369 -13.46 -8.64 -15.80
N VAL A 370 -12.29 -9.28 -15.74
CA VAL A 370 -11.69 -10.01 -16.85
C VAL A 370 -12.31 -11.40 -17.03
N GLY A 371 -12.58 -11.74 -18.30
CA GLY A 371 -12.90 -13.07 -18.77
C GLY A 371 -11.66 -13.79 -19.33
N ASP A 372 -11.88 -14.57 -20.39
CA ASP A 372 -10.80 -15.37 -21.01
C ASP A 372 -9.84 -14.54 -21.86
N PRO A 373 -8.58 -14.97 -22.02
CA PRO A 373 -7.68 -14.46 -23.03
C PRO A 373 -8.28 -14.63 -24.43
N ARG A 374 -8.02 -13.69 -25.31
CA ARG A 374 -8.53 -13.73 -26.69
C ARG A 374 -7.85 -14.84 -27.50
N LYS A 375 -8.62 -15.81 -27.94
CA LYS A 375 -8.11 -16.92 -28.77
C LYS A 375 -7.52 -16.45 -30.10
N ASP A 376 -8.17 -15.51 -30.76
CA ASP A 376 -7.70 -14.93 -32.03
C ASP A 376 -6.33 -14.24 -31.88
N LEU A 377 -6.08 -13.59 -30.74
CA LEU A 377 -4.80 -13.00 -30.40
C LEU A 377 -3.74 -14.05 -30.07
N THR A 378 -4.05 -15.03 -29.23
CA THR A 378 -3.10 -16.09 -28.86
C THR A 378 -2.71 -16.93 -30.05
N GLU A 379 -3.64 -17.26 -30.96
CA GLU A 379 -3.35 -17.95 -32.21
C GLU A 379 -2.40 -17.15 -33.13
N ARG A 380 -2.53 -15.81 -33.18
CA ARG A 380 -1.56 -14.97 -33.91
C ARG A 380 -0.18 -14.97 -33.28
N LEU A 381 -0.12 -14.89 -31.96
CA LEU A 381 1.16 -14.90 -31.23
C LEU A 381 1.91 -16.22 -31.38
N GLU A 382 1.20 -17.36 -31.43
CA GLU A 382 1.77 -18.69 -31.65
C GLU A 382 2.34 -18.87 -33.05
N GLN A 383 1.74 -18.23 -34.07
CA GLN A 383 2.21 -18.33 -35.46
C GLN A 383 3.55 -17.64 -35.70
N ASN A 384 3.97 -16.74 -34.82
CA ASN A 384 5.25 -16.01 -34.90
C ASN A 384 5.52 -15.39 -36.29
N LYS A 385 4.50 -14.79 -36.88
CA LYS A 385 4.56 -14.10 -38.19
C LYS A 385 3.92 -12.73 -38.13
N SER A 386 4.21 -11.88 -39.13
CA SER A 386 3.59 -10.58 -39.28
C SER A 386 2.17 -10.69 -39.84
N PHE A 387 1.31 -9.79 -39.43
CA PHE A 387 -0.06 -9.63 -39.91
C PHE A 387 -0.26 -8.21 -40.45
N ASP A 388 -1.08 -8.06 -41.46
CA ASP A 388 -1.33 -6.76 -42.11
C ASP A 388 -2.73 -6.17 -41.78
N THR A 389 -3.53 -6.96 -41.06
CA THR A 389 -4.90 -6.58 -40.68
C THR A 389 -5.08 -6.61 -39.18
N PRO A 390 -5.76 -5.61 -38.59
CA PRO A 390 -6.10 -5.63 -37.18
C PRO A 390 -7.08 -6.76 -36.84
N LEU A 391 -7.06 -7.19 -35.58
CA LEU A 391 -8.16 -7.97 -35.02
C LEU A 391 -9.39 -7.07 -34.79
N GLU A 392 -10.55 -7.66 -34.67
CA GLU A 392 -11.73 -6.95 -34.19
C GLU A 392 -11.46 -6.42 -32.76
N VAL A 393 -11.83 -5.18 -32.46
CA VAL A 393 -11.54 -4.52 -31.16
C VAL A 393 -10.03 -4.58 -30.81
N PRO A 394 -9.15 -3.91 -31.57
CA PRO A 394 -7.69 -4.07 -31.45
C PRO A 394 -7.08 -3.32 -30.25
N MET A 395 -7.87 -2.93 -29.28
CA MET A 395 -7.45 -2.21 -28.09
C MET A 395 -7.52 -3.04 -26.79
N ILE A 396 -7.83 -4.33 -26.84
CA ILE A 396 -7.97 -5.16 -25.66
C ILE A 396 -7.36 -6.55 -25.84
N THR A 397 -6.73 -7.08 -24.79
CA THR A 397 -6.03 -8.38 -24.81
C THR A 397 -6.88 -9.54 -24.29
N HIS A 398 -7.84 -9.26 -23.43
CA HIS A 398 -8.74 -10.23 -22.81
C HIS A 398 -10.16 -9.72 -22.89
N TRP A 399 -11.13 -10.62 -23.07
CA TRP A 399 -12.53 -10.22 -23.01
C TRP A 399 -12.92 -9.84 -21.58
N LEU A 400 -13.81 -8.87 -21.45
CA LEU A 400 -14.41 -8.47 -20.17
C LEU A 400 -15.83 -8.99 -20.07
N HIS A 401 -16.28 -9.31 -18.86
CA HIS A 401 -17.68 -9.64 -18.63
C HIS A 401 -18.63 -8.44 -18.86
N ASN A 402 -18.11 -7.21 -18.80
CA ASN A 402 -18.86 -5.96 -18.94
C ASN A 402 -18.36 -5.07 -20.10
N MET A 403 -18.05 -5.66 -21.26
CA MET A 403 -17.49 -4.97 -22.44
C MET A 403 -18.22 -3.66 -22.80
N SER A 404 -19.54 -3.62 -22.65
CA SER A 404 -20.37 -2.46 -23.03
C SER A 404 -20.40 -1.33 -21.99
N HIS A 405 -19.94 -1.59 -20.76
CA HIS A 405 -20.03 -0.66 -19.63
C HIS A 405 -18.68 -0.39 -18.96
N ASP A 406 -17.59 -0.87 -19.56
CA ASP A 406 -16.25 -0.63 -19.04
C ASP A 406 -15.82 0.82 -19.31
N ASN A 407 -15.27 1.50 -18.30
CA ASN A 407 -14.92 2.91 -18.38
C ASN A 407 -13.78 3.19 -19.38
N VAL A 408 -12.77 2.30 -19.44
CA VAL A 408 -11.63 2.44 -20.37
C VAL A 408 -12.15 2.29 -21.80
N LEU A 409 -12.86 1.21 -22.12
CA LEU A 409 -13.39 0.98 -23.45
C LEU A 409 -14.41 2.06 -23.87
N GLY A 410 -15.23 2.51 -22.92
CA GLY A 410 -16.18 3.60 -23.14
C GLY A 410 -15.49 4.92 -23.53
N MET A 411 -14.40 5.25 -22.84
CA MET A 411 -13.64 6.48 -23.13
C MET A 411 -12.88 6.39 -24.46
N LEU A 412 -12.29 5.22 -24.78
CA LEU A 412 -11.65 4.99 -26.09
C LEU A 412 -12.65 5.15 -27.24
N LYS A 413 -13.85 4.59 -27.08
CA LYS A 413 -14.95 4.74 -28.04
C LYS A 413 -15.37 6.20 -28.18
N TYR A 414 -15.51 6.92 -27.09
CA TYR A 414 -15.88 8.34 -27.07
C TYR A 414 -14.90 9.20 -27.86
N TYR A 415 -13.59 8.93 -27.75
CA TYR A 415 -12.53 9.64 -28.46
C TYR A 415 -12.21 9.09 -29.85
N ASN A 416 -12.90 8.05 -30.33
CA ASN A 416 -12.59 7.35 -31.58
C ASN A 416 -11.14 6.83 -31.64
N MET A 417 -10.61 6.33 -30.53
CA MET A 417 -9.27 5.74 -30.44
C MET A 417 -9.33 4.24 -30.76
N TRP A 418 -9.35 3.93 -32.07
CA TRP A 418 -9.52 2.56 -32.58
C TRP A 418 -8.21 1.90 -33.03
N ASN A 419 -7.07 2.48 -32.71
CA ASN A 419 -5.75 2.00 -33.13
C ASN A 419 -5.66 1.80 -34.66
N GLN A 420 -6.11 2.80 -35.43
CA GLN A 420 -6.01 2.78 -36.89
C GLN A 420 -4.54 2.61 -37.31
N LYS A 421 -4.29 2.02 -38.48
CA LYS A 421 -2.92 1.75 -38.95
C LYS A 421 -2.07 3.01 -39.00
N GLU A 422 -2.66 4.13 -39.38
CA GLU A 422 -2.01 5.45 -39.54
C GLU A 422 -1.79 6.19 -38.23
N ASP A 423 -2.47 5.79 -37.15
CA ASP A 423 -2.33 6.43 -35.84
C ASP A 423 -0.92 6.24 -35.31
N LYS A 424 -0.27 7.33 -34.91
CA LYS A 424 1.04 7.25 -34.25
C LYS A 424 0.96 6.87 -32.77
N VAL A 425 -0.19 7.05 -32.16
CA VAL A 425 -0.44 6.66 -30.75
C VAL A 425 -1.43 5.52 -30.74
N LYS A 426 -1.01 4.41 -30.19
CA LYS A 426 -1.82 3.20 -30.04
C LYS A 426 -2.03 2.94 -28.55
N LEU A 427 -3.25 2.54 -28.17
CA LEU A 427 -3.55 2.25 -26.77
C LEU A 427 -4.11 0.84 -26.62
N ILE A 428 -3.55 0.07 -25.71
CA ILE A 428 -3.93 -1.31 -25.43
C ILE A 428 -4.31 -1.45 -23.96
N PHE A 429 -5.53 -1.91 -23.72
CA PHE A 429 -6.00 -2.27 -22.40
C PHE A 429 -5.67 -3.73 -22.11
N LEU A 430 -4.90 -3.96 -21.05
CA LEU A 430 -4.46 -5.25 -20.53
C LEU A 430 -5.15 -5.49 -19.17
N PRO A 431 -6.40 -6.03 -19.16
CA PRO A 431 -7.27 -6.02 -17.99
C PRO A 431 -7.08 -7.22 -17.04
N CYS A 432 -5.89 -7.79 -16.98
CA CYS A 432 -5.63 -8.97 -16.17
C CYS A 432 -4.56 -8.74 -15.11
N TYR A 433 -4.52 -9.64 -14.11
CA TYR A 433 -3.38 -9.71 -13.19
C TYR A 433 -2.17 -10.32 -13.89
N LEU A 434 -1.03 -9.64 -13.80
CA LEU A 434 0.24 -10.08 -14.39
C LEU A 434 0.96 -11.05 -13.43
N THR A 435 0.51 -12.29 -13.40
CA THR A 435 1.02 -13.36 -12.54
C THR A 435 1.98 -14.32 -13.25
N GLY A 436 2.19 -14.11 -14.56
CA GLY A 436 3.07 -14.94 -15.39
C GLY A 436 2.35 -16.02 -16.19
N ASN A 437 1.03 -16.15 -16.06
CA ASN A 437 0.20 -17.18 -16.71
C ASN A 437 -1.17 -16.64 -17.16
N ASP A 438 -1.21 -15.36 -17.54
CA ASP A 438 -2.44 -14.69 -17.98
C ASP A 438 -2.96 -15.13 -19.36
N GLY A 439 -2.18 -15.91 -20.11
CA GLY A 439 -2.53 -16.46 -21.43
C GLY A 439 -2.15 -15.56 -22.60
N VAL A 440 -1.78 -14.29 -22.37
CA VAL A 440 -1.36 -13.35 -23.43
C VAL A 440 0.05 -12.86 -23.20
N ILE A 441 0.30 -12.16 -22.12
CA ILE A 441 1.64 -11.63 -21.78
C ILE A 441 2.52 -12.73 -21.21
N ASN A 442 2.01 -13.51 -20.27
CA ASN A 442 2.72 -14.60 -19.59
C ASN A 442 4.04 -14.17 -18.94
N MET A 443 4.05 -12.94 -18.42
CA MET A 443 5.12 -12.35 -17.62
C MET A 443 4.56 -11.81 -16.33
N THR A 444 5.36 -11.87 -15.25
CA THR A 444 5.00 -11.16 -14.01
C THR A 444 5.08 -9.66 -14.22
N TYR A 445 4.38 -8.89 -13.38
CA TYR A 445 4.44 -7.42 -13.41
C TYR A 445 5.89 -6.91 -13.36
N TYR A 446 6.73 -7.48 -12.48
CA TYR A 446 8.13 -7.07 -12.36
C TYR A 446 9.00 -7.47 -13.57
N ASP A 447 8.64 -8.53 -14.27
CA ASP A 447 9.32 -8.90 -15.51
C ASP A 447 8.86 -8.04 -16.70
N LEU A 448 7.67 -7.44 -16.63
CA LEU A 448 7.11 -6.62 -17.70
C LEU A 448 7.48 -5.13 -17.59
N VAL A 449 7.42 -4.55 -16.38
CA VAL A 449 7.59 -3.11 -16.15
C VAL A 449 8.89 -2.57 -16.73
N LEU A 450 9.98 -3.34 -16.65
CA LEU A 450 11.28 -2.91 -17.15
C LEU A 450 11.35 -2.81 -18.69
N GLY A 451 10.35 -3.33 -19.40
CA GLY A 451 10.20 -3.16 -20.85
C GLY A 451 9.74 -1.79 -21.29
N ASN A 452 9.14 -1.02 -20.41
CA ASN A 452 8.66 0.33 -20.68
C ASN A 452 9.81 1.35 -20.84
N ASP A 453 9.53 2.41 -21.58
CA ASP A 453 10.40 3.57 -21.68
C ASP A 453 10.03 4.63 -20.64
N LEU A 454 8.75 4.82 -20.39
CA LEU A 454 8.18 5.77 -19.46
C LEU A 454 6.90 5.19 -18.85
N CYS A 455 6.72 5.35 -17.54
CA CYS A 455 5.46 5.03 -16.88
C CYS A 455 4.71 6.29 -16.46
N VAL A 456 3.39 6.26 -16.46
CA VAL A 456 2.54 7.42 -16.16
C VAL A 456 1.52 7.05 -15.09
N TYR A 457 1.62 7.69 -13.92
CA TYR A 457 0.77 7.44 -12.76
C TYR A 457 0.13 8.76 -12.28
N PRO A 458 -0.82 9.33 -13.03
CA PRO A 458 -1.32 10.67 -12.80
C PRO A 458 -2.44 10.68 -11.75
N SER A 459 -2.22 10.04 -10.62
CA SER A 459 -3.23 9.81 -9.58
C SER A 459 -3.84 11.10 -9.05
N TYR A 460 -5.15 11.04 -8.82
CA TYR A 460 -5.91 12.05 -8.08
C TYR A 460 -5.93 11.73 -6.57
N TYR A 461 -6.12 10.45 -6.21
CA TYR A 461 -6.10 9.99 -4.83
C TYR A 461 -5.11 8.84 -4.67
N GLU A 462 -3.98 9.13 -4.07
CA GLU A 462 -2.90 8.15 -3.84
C GLU A 462 -2.13 8.47 -2.56
N PRO A 463 -2.44 7.84 -1.42
CA PRO A 463 -1.76 8.12 -0.15
C PRO A 463 -0.25 7.99 -0.22
N TRP A 464 0.28 7.00 -0.94
CA TRP A 464 1.71 6.88 -1.21
C TRP A 464 1.98 6.73 -2.71
N GLY A 465 1.88 5.54 -3.26
CA GLY A 465 2.16 5.20 -4.66
C GLY A 465 3.37 4.27 -4.80
N TYR A 466 3.13 2.97 -4.66
CA TYR A 466 4.18 1.97 -4.91
C TYR A 466 4.54 1.84 -6.38
N THR A 467 3.56 1.94 -7.28
CA THR A 467 3.81 1.76 -8.72
C THR A 467 4.85 2.72 -9.30
N PRO A 468 4.83 4.04 -9.00
CA PRO A 468 5.92 4.91 -9.45
C PRO A 468 7.26 4.58 -8.79
N LEU A 469 7.28 4.20 -7.51
CA LEU A 469 8.50 3.78 -6.81
C LEU A 469 9.10 2.52 -7.43
N GLU A 470 8.28 1.54 -7.74
CA GLU A 470 8.69 0.30 -8.42
C GLU A 470 9.22 0.59 -9.84
N ALA A 471 8.53 1.42 -10.61
CA ALA A 471 8.99 1.81 -11.96
C ALA A 471 10.41 2.37 -11.92
N ILE A 472 10.68 3.34 -11.03
CA ILE A 472 12.01 3.94 -10.93
C ILE A 472 13.07 2.97 -10.39
N ALA A 473 12.69 2.01 -9.55
CA ALA A 473 13.60 0.94 -9.11
C ALA A 473 14.05 0.07 -10.28
N PHE A 474 13.17 -0.17 -11.26
CA PHE A 474 13.48 -0.83 -12.53
C PHE A 474 14.08 0.10 -13.59
N LYS A 475 14.56 1.27 -13.20
CA LYS A 475 15.17 2.28 -14.09
C LYS A 475 14.23 2.80 -15.17
N VAL A 476 12.93 2.80 -14.91
CA VAL A 476 11.94 3.38 -15.79
C VAL A 476 11.52 4.74 -15.23
N PRO A 477 11.85 5.86 -15.90
CA PRO A 477 11.37 7.16 -15.47
C PRO A 477 9.85 7.20 -15.44
N CYS A 478 9.27 8.02 -14.58
CA CYS A 478 7.82 8.09 -14.49
C CYS A 478 7.29 9.52 -14.33
N ILE A 479 6.01 9.64 -14.62
CA ILE A 479 5.20 10.83 -14.36
C ILE A 479 4.24 10.50 -13.20
N THR A 480 4.15 11.37 -12.23
CA THR A 480 3.18 11.30 -11.12
C THR A 480 2.65 12.69 -10.80
N THR A 481 1.83 12.83 -9.77
CA THR A 481 1.27 14.12 -9.33
C THR A 481 1.67 14.44 -7.90
N ASP A 482 1.49 15.69 -7.50
CA ASP A 482 1.65 16.14 -6.11
C ASP A 482 0.45 15.82 -5.20
N LEU A 483 -0.60 15.17 -5.74
CA LEU A 483 -1.66 14.51 -4.96
C LEU A 483 -1.32 13.07 -4.58
N ALA A 484 -0.19 12.54 -5.06
CA ALA A 484 0.38 11.28 -4.61
C ALA A 484 1.48 11.53 -3.57
N GLY A 485 1.47 10.77 -2.47
CA GLY A 485 2.48 10.91 -1.42
C GLY A 485 3.90 10.75 -1.94
N PHE A 486 4.12 9.79 -2.84
CA PHE A 486 5.39 9.58 -3.51
C PHE A 486 5.85 10.81 -4.32
N GLY A 487 4.92 11.49 -5.01
CA GLY A 487 5.23 12.70 -5.76
C GLY A 487 5.71 13.85 -4.86
N LEU A 488 5.02 14.07 -3.74
CA LEU A 488 5.45 15.06 -2.73
C LEU A 488 6.80 14.69 -2.12
N TRP A 489 7.04 13.41 -1.86
CA TRP A 489 8.34 12.96 -1.38
C TRP A 489 9.45 13.20 -2.41
N ALA A 490 9.23 12.91 -3.70
CA ALA A 490 10.20 13.17 -4.76
C ALA A 490 10.53 14.67 -4.86
N ASN A 491 9.53 15.54 -4.77
CA ASN A 491 9.71 16.98 -4.69
C ASN A 491 10.55 17.40 -3.48
N SER A 492 10.28 16.81 -2.30
CA SER A 492 11.03 17.13 -1.09
C SER A 492 12.50 16.71 -1.16
N VAL A 493 12.80 15.59 -1.80
CA VAL A 493 14.19 15.12 -2.03
C VAL A 493 14.96 16.08 -2.92
N LYS A 494 14.31 16.70 -3.90
CA LYS A 494 14.91 17.69 -4.78
C LYS A 494 14.95 19.09 -4.16
N GLY A 495 14.03 19.42 -3.28
CA GLY A 495 13.79 20.77 -2.76
C GLY A 495 13.04 21.69 -3.74
N ALA A 496 12.44 21.13 -4.78
CA ALA A 496 11.65 21.81 -5.82
C ALA A 496 10.77 20.78 -6.54
N TYR A 497 9.93 21.21 -7.49
CA TYR A 497 9.24 20.28 -8.37
C TYR A 497 10.25 19.40 -9.14
N SER A 498 10.05 18.10 -9.03
CA SER A 498 10.89 17.11 -9.71
C SER A 498 10.54 17.03 -11.19
N GLU A 499 11.57 16.98 -12.02
CA GLU A 499 11.47 16.92 -13.48
C GLU A 499 11.87 15.54 -14.01
N LEU A 500 11.53 15.26 -15.27
CA LEU A 500 11.82 13.96 -15.86
C LEU A 500 13.32 13.61 -15.85
N THR A 501 14.18 14.62 -16.00
CA THR A 501 15.63 14.47 -15.89
C THR A 501 16.12 14.06 -14.50
N ASP A 502 15.30 14.22 -13.47
CA ASP A 502 15.55 13.72 -12.11
C ASP A 502 15.06 12.26 -11.93
N GLY A 503 14.43 11.69 -12.96
CA GLY A 503 13.88 10.35 -12.99
C GLY A 503 12.37 10.28 -12.73
N VAL A 504 11.78 11.33 -12.17
CA VAL A 504 10.34 11.45 -11.88
C VAL A 504 9.88 12.86 -12.23
N LYS A 505 8.90 12.97 -13.12
CA LYS A 505 8.16 14.22 -13.35
C LYS A 505 6.98 14.29 -12.41
N VAL A 506 6.93 15.29 -11.54
CA VAL A 506 5.79 15.56 -10.67
C VAL A 506 4.96 16.69 -11.27
N ILE A 507 3.69 16.41 -11.57
CA ILE A 507 2.75 17.38 -12.12
C ILE A 507 1.88 17.93 -10.99
N HIS A 508 1.67 19.23 -10.96
CA HIS A 508 0.70 19.85 -10.05
C HIS A 508 -0.72 19.46 -10.47
N ARG A 509 -1.49 18.85 -9.56
CA ARG A 509 -2.87 18.44 -9.78
C ARG A 509 -3.79 19.02 -8.72
N THR A 510 -4.97 19.49 -9.15
CA THR A 510 -6.05 19.99 -8.28
C THR A 510 -7.37 19.32 -8.67
N ASP A 511 -8.47 19.65 -7.98
CA ASP A 511 -9.80 19.18 -8.35
C ASP A 511 -10.27 19.71 -9.73
N TYR A 512 -9.70 20.80 -10.23
CA TYR A 512 -10.21 21.55 -11.38
C TYR A 512 -9.23 21.73 -12.54
N ASN A 513 -7.99 21.25 -12.44
CA ASN A 513 -7.00 21.43 -13.50
C ASN A 513 -6.78 20.19 -14.36
N TYR A 514 -7.82 19.40 -14.57
CA TYR A 514 -7.77 18.16 -15.37
C TYR A 514 -7.16 18.36 -16.76
N SER A 515 -7.55 19.45 -17.44
CA SER A 515 -7.07 19.78 -18.78
C SER A 515 -5.58 20.08 -18.81
N GLU A 516 -5.10 20.86 -17.86
CA GLU A 516 -3.68 21.23 -17.71
C GLU A 516 -2.82 20.01 -17.37
N VAL A 517 -3.33 19.10 -16.56
CA VAL A 517 -2.65 17.82 -16.27
C VAL A 517 -2.55 16.96 -17.52
N ALA A 518 -3.63 16.83 -18.32
CA ALA A 518 -3.60 16.10 -19.57
C ALA A 518 -2.57 16.68 -20.55
N ASP A 519 -2.49 18.02 -20.68
CA ASP A 519 -1.51 18.68 -21.51
C ASP A 519 -0.07 18.47 -21.00
N ALA A 520 0.14 18.55 -19.70
CA ALA A 520 1.45 18.32 -19.10
C ALA A 520 1.96 16.89 -19.33
N ILE A 521 1.08 15.87 -19.24
CA ILE A 521 1.41 14.48 -19.56
C ILE A 521 1.74 14.36 -21.06
N LYS A 522 0.87 14.86 -21.93
CA LYS A 522 1.07 14.86 -23.39
C LYS A 522 2.42 15.50 -23.76
N ASP A 523 2.70 16.69 -23.26
CA ASP A 523 3.93 17.42 -23.55
C ASP A 523 5.17 16.68 -23.05
N THR A 524 5.10 16.06 -21.86
CA THR A 524 6.20 15.28 -21.31
C THR A 524 6.51 14.05 -22.16
N ILE A 525 5.48 13.32 -22.63
CA ILE A 525 5.67 12.16 -23.53
C ILE A 525 6.27 12.63 -24.87
N ALA A 526 5.75 13.73 -25.43
CA ALA A 526 6.24 14.28 -26.69
C ALA A 526 7.73 14.69 -26.60
N VAL A 527 8.12 15.39 -25.54
CA VAL A 527 9.51 15.76 -25.28
C VAL A 527 10.38 14.51 -25.09
N PHE A 528 9.93 13.54 -24.28
CA PHE A 528 10.67 12.30 -24.06
C PHE A 528 10.90 11.52 -25.36
N SER A 529 9.94 11.52 -26.27
CA SER A 529 10.01 10.82 -27.56
C SER A 529 11.15 11.30 -28.47
N VAL A 530 11.64 12.52 -28.27
CA VAL A 530 12.71 13.14 -29.09
C VAL A 530 14.00 13.38 -28.31
N MET A 531 14.06 12.93 -27.04
CA MET A 531 15.29 13.01 -26.25
C MET A 531 16.41 12.18 -26.87
N SER A 532 17.64 12.63 -26.69
CA SER A 532 18.82 11.85 -27.06
C SER A 532 18.95 10.59 -26.19
N ASP A 533 19.59 9.55 -26.71
CA ASP A 533 19.87 8.32 -25.96
C ASP A 533 20.65 8.59 -24.67
N GLU A 534 21.55 9.61 -24.68
CA GLU A 534 22.30 10.02 -23.52
C GLU A 534 21.40 10.64 -22.44
N ASP A 535 20.47 11.52 -22.82
CA ASP A 535 19.52 12.12 -21.89
C ASP A 535 18.54 11.09 -21.32
N VAL A 536 18.03 10.17 -22.15
CA VAL A 536 17.20 9.06 -21.70
C VAL A 536 17.96 8.19 -20.70
N LYS A 537 19.23 7.86 -20.98
CA LYS A 537 20.09 7.11 -20.06
C LYS A 537 20.26 7.83 -18.74
N LYS A 538 20.44 9.15 -18.76
CA LYS A 538 20.54 9.99 -17.56
C LYS A 538 19.25 9.96 -16.73
N CYS A 539 18.08 10.11 -17.37
CA CYS A 539 16.78 9.97 -16.70
C CYS A 539 16.67 8.62 -15.99
N ARG A 540 17.03 7.52 -16.66
CA ARG A 540 16.99 6.17 -16.12
C ARG A 540 17.94 5.96 -14.93
N GLN A 541 19.14 6.51 -15.00
CA GLN A 541 20.12 6.46 -13.91
C GLN A 541 19.65 7.27 -12.70
N ASN A 542 19.05 8.43 -12.91
CA ASN A 542 18.54 9.27 -11.85
C ASN A 542 17.28 8.65 -11.20
N ALA A 543 16.42 7.99 -11.97
CA ALA A 543 15.31 7.18 -11.46
C ALA A 543 15.82 6.11 -10.48
N GLU A 544 16.82 5.31 -10.90
CA GLU A 544 17.43 4.30 -10.01
C GLU A 544 18.04 4.91 -8.75
N LYS A 545 18.76 6.03 -8.88
CA LYS A 545 19.36 6.72 -7.71
C LYS A 545 18.30 7.21 -6.73
N LEU A 546 17.21 7.79 -7.24
CA LEU A 546 16.12 8.25 -6.40
C LEU A 546 15.46 7.08 -5.66
N SER A 547 15.22 5.95 -6.33
CA SER A 547 14.60 4.77 -5.69
C SER A 547 15.40 4.27 -4.49
N LYS A 548 16.72 4.34 -4.53
CA LYS A 548 17.58 3.90 -3.42
C LYS A 548 17.41 4.73 -2.14
N LYS A 549 16.93 5.96 -2.26
CA LYS A 549 16.61 6.82 -1.10
C LYS A 549 15.31 6.43 -0.39
N ALA A 550 14.51 5.55 -1.01
CA ALA A 550 13.26 5.03 -0.45
C ALA A 550 13.39 3.59 0.09
N LEU A 551 14.59 3.06 0.22
CA LEU A 551 14.80 1.75 0.84
C LEU A 551 14.42 1.77 2.32
N TRP A 552 13.98 0.64 2.86
CA TRP A 552 13.67 0.54 4.30
C TRP A 552 14.86 0.88 5.19
N SER A 553 16.09 0.60 4.76
CA SER A 553 17.30 1.06 5.46
C SER A 553 17.39 2.58 5.64
N GLU A 554 16.74 3.35 4.74
CA GLU A 554 16.67 4.82 4.82
C GLU A 554 15.43 5.30 5.60
N PHE A 555 14.30 4.60 5.45
CA PHE A 555 13.02 5.06 6.02
C PHE A 555 12.74 4.53 7.42
N ILE A 556 13.44 3.51 7.88
CA ILE A 556 13.23 2.95 9.23
C ILE A 556 13.44 3.99 10.34
N LYS A 557 14.26 5.00 10.11
CA LYS A 557 14.50 6.11 11.06
C LYS A 557 13.23 6.86 11.46
N TYR A 558 12.25 6.98 10.58
CA TYR A 558 10.96 7.63 10.88
C TYR A 558 10.13 6.78 11.84
N TYR A 559 10.21 5.46 11.71
CA TYR A 559 9.58 4.55 12.67
C TYR A 559 10.26 4.61 14.04
N GLU A 560 11.58 4.69 14.07
CA GLU A 560 12.34 4.87 15.32
C GLU A 560 11.96 6.17 16.03
N GLU A 561 11.77 7.26 15.28
CA GLU A 561 11.25 8.52 15.81
C GLU A 561 9.83 8.37 16.38
N ALA A 562 8.95 7.67 15.66
CA ALA A 562 7.58 7.41 16.12
C ALA A 562 7.55 6.57 17.39
N TYR A 563 8.43 5.57 17.52
CA TYR A 563 8.56 4.78 18.75
C TYR A 563 9.05 5.62 19.93
N ASP A 564 10.04 6.50 19.71
CA ASP A 564 10.51 7.43 20.76
C ASP A 564 9.39 8.34 21.25
N ILE A 565 8.62 8.93 20.34
CA ILE A 565 7.47 9.78 20.66
C ILE A 565 6.42 9.00 21.45
N ALA A 566 6.05 7.81 20.98
CA ALA A 566 5.06 6.95 21.66
C ALA A 566 5.47 6.63 23.08
N LEU A 567 6.73 6.22 23.30
CA LEU A 567 7.25 5.88 24.60
C LEU A 567 7.29 7.08 25.56
N ARG A 568 7.66 8.26 25.07
CA ARG A 568 7.69 9.48 25.89
C ARG A 568 6.29 9.91 26.30
N LYS A 569 5.35 9.96 25.36
CA LYS A 569 3.97 10.35 25.64
C LYS A 569 3.25 9.34 26.55
N CYS A 570 3.53 8.05 26.40
CA CYS A 570 3.05 7.03 27.33
C CYS A 570 3.54 7.28 28.76
N ALA A 571 4.83 7.57 28.94
CA ALA A 571 5.39 7.89 30.26
C ALA A 571 4.76 9.17 30.85
N GLU A 572 4.51 10.19 30.03
CA GLU A 572 3.85 11.43 30.45
C GLU A 572 2.39 11.19 30.86
N ARG A 573 1.64 10.39 30.09
CA ARG A 573 0.25 10.00 30.39
C ARG A 573 0.17 9.27 31.74
N ASN A 574 0.98 8.27 31.95
CA ASN A 574 1.03 7.51 33.21
C ASN A 574 1.46 8.34 34.41
N ALA A 575 2.31 9.35 34.21
CA ALA A 575 2.70 10.27 35.28
C ALA A 575 1.59 11.26 35.66
N GLN A 576 0.69 11.60 34.73
CA GLN A 576 -0.47 12.46 34.98
C GLN A 576 -1.58 11.71 35.74
N GLU A 577 -1.88 10.46 35.34
CA GLU A 577 -2.88 9.61 36.02
C GLU A 577 -2.51 9.31 37.48
N LYS A 578 -1.22 9.15 37.80
CA LYS A 578 -0.76 8.97 39.19
C LYS A 578 -0.90 10.24 40.06
N LYS A 579 -1.13 11.41 39.45
CA LYS A 579 -1.30 12.69 40.16
C LYS A 579 -2.75 13.11 40.32
N SER A 580 -3.67 12.56 39.51
CA SER A 580 -5.11 12.74 39.61
C SER A 580 -5.72 11.73 40.60
#